data_2b016d192c6ae03cffa2181e5cc18349
#
_entry.id   2b016d192c6ae03cffa2181e5cc18349
#
_cell.length_a   1.000
_cell.length_b   1.000
_cell.length_c   1.000
_cell.angle_alpha   90.00
_cell.angle_beta   90.00
_cell.angle_gamma   90.00
#
_symmetry.space_group_name_H-M   'P 1'
#
loop_
_entity.id
_entity.type
_entity.pdbx_description
1 polymer ?
#
loop_
_entity_poly.entity_id
_entity_poly.type
_entity_poly.pdbx_seq_one_letter_code
_entity_poly.pdbx_strand_id
1 'polypeptide(L)'
;GDQQSLAICGRLVPEVVAPPPPPLYVRLPRLLRQAWAILRPAPRIRRMEELLALGAIPRESTGLESWRAVDARMPDLFEAYQLHLVVSSGAGALTPILLGQLAGDAEPSDEHHAIVASVLSGAKNVESADIAEGAERILHGLLAAADRSASFVDRGATEARTWLESENAGEVGVLYRAYMSKHGHRSLRELDIRQPEWAHDPTPLIRSLQTQLRGRLSSTDAERSAAVVNTSPPEGAARFDRIRKFAHIAVRNRERCKSLLVGLTTIFKRAYRALGDQLVAEGRLSDADSIYFLFHEEIETLAAAPPGHALRDEALARREALAYQETLRFP
;
A
#
# COMPACT_ATOMS: atom_id res chain seq x y z
N GLY A 1 5.36 20.48 -12.32
CA GLY A 1 4.70 19.95 -13.49
C GLY A 1 4.84 20.92 -14.63
N ASP A 2 5.45 20.47 -15.70
CA ASP A 2 5.82 21.28 -16.84
C ASP A 2 4.58 21.83 -17.54
N GLN A 3 4.56 23.13 -17.88
CA GLN A 3 3.46 23.77 -18.60
C GLN A 3 3.10 23.05 -19.91
N GLN A 4 4.06 22.34 -20.52
CA GLN A 4 3.82 21.51 -21.71
C GLN A 4 2.95 20.29 -21.42
N SER A 5 3.10 19.64 -20.28
CA SER A 5 2.27 18.50 -19.87
C SER A 5 0.81 18.91 -19.63
N LEU A 6 0.59 20.09 -19.05
CA LEU A 6 -0.75 20.66 -18.89
C LEU A 6 -1.38 21.05 -20.24
N ALA A 7 -0.61 21.53 -21.19
CA ALA A 7 -1.09 21.87 -22.53
C ALA A 7 -1.46 20.63 -23.36
N ILE A 8 -0.76 19.51 -23.17
CA ILE A 8 -1.10 18.23 -23.81
C ILE A 8 -2.38 17.65 -23.20
N CYS A 9 -2.50 17.65 -21.87
CA CYS A 9 -3.73 17.21 -21.20
C CYS A 9 -4.94 18.07 -21.59
N GLY A 10 -4.78 19.38 -21.68
CA GLY A 10 -5.86 20.31 -22.11
C GLY A 10 -6.31 20.12 -23.55
N ARG A 11 -5.49 19.49 -24.43
CA ARG A 11 -5.87 19.16 -25.80
C ARG A 11 -6.57 17.79 -25.92
N LEU A 12 -6.32 16.89 -25.00
CA LEU A 12 -6.87 15.53 -25.02
C LEU A 12 -8.17 15.42 -24.20
N VAL A 13 -8.37 16.30 -23.24
CA VAL A 13 -9.59 16.35 -22.43
C VAL A 13 -10.32 17.64 -22.79
N PRO A 14 -11.50 17.58 -23.44
CA PRO A 14 -12.31 18.77 -23.63
C PRO A 14 -12.52 19.42 -22.24
N GLU A 15 -12.42 20.75 -22.17
CA GLU A 15 -12.65 21.49 -20.93
C GLU A 15 -13.91 20.96 -20.25
N VAL A 16 -13.73 20.11 -19.26
CA VAL A 16 -14.80 19.75 -18.35
C VAL A 16 -14.98 20.99 -17.47
N VAL A 17 -15.85 21.88 -17.91
CA VAL A 17 -16.30 23.00 -17.08
C VAL A 17 -16.89 22.35 -15.83
N ALA A 18 -16.13 22.39 -14.73
CA ALA A 18 -16.62 21.87 -13.48
C ALA A 18 -17.95 22.56 -13.16
N PRO A 19 -19.02 21.83 -12.88
CA PRO A 19 -20.29 22.43 -12.55
C PRO A 19 -20.09 23.39 -11.36
N PRO A 20 -20.81 24.53 -11.31
CA PRO A 20 -20.67 25.46 -10.22
C PRO A 20 -20.87 24.77 -8.89
N PRO A 21 -20.07 25.10 -7.87
CA PRO A 21 -20.16 24.42 -6.58
C PRO A 21 -21.59 24.55 -6.03
N PRO A 22 -22.15 23.46 -5.48
CA PRO A 22 -23.51 23.48 -4.95
C PRO A 22 -23.66 24.55 -3.84
N PRO A 23 -24.86 25.09 -3.64
CA PRO A 23 -25.14 26.13 -2.66
C PRO A 23 -24.65 25.75 -1.25
N LEU A 24 -24.34 26.76 -0.43
CA LEU A 24 -23.76 26.56 0.91
C LEU A 24 -24.64 25.66 1.80
N TYR A 25 -25.95 25.80 1.73
CA TYR A 25 -26.88 24.95 2.52
C TYR A 25 -26.79 23.45 2.18
N VAL A 26 -26.35 23.09 0.95
CA VAL A 26 -26.08 21.71 0.57
C VAL A 26 -24.67 21.27 0.98
N ARG A 27 -23.71 22.21 0.95
CA ARG A 27 -22.31 21.93 1.27
C ARG A 27 -22.07 21.83 2.78
N LEU A 28 -22.69 22.71 3.57
CA LEU A 28 -22.45 22.82 5.01
C LEU A 28 -22.73 21.51 5.78
N PRO A 29 -23.87 20.81 5.58
CA PRO A 29 -24.09 19.52 6.24
C PRO A 29 -23.08 18.45 5.82
N ARG A 30 -22.60 18.48 4.57
CA ARG A 30 -21.56 17.56 4.09
C ARG A 30 -20.22 17.87 4.75
N LEU A 31 -19.83 19.15 4.83
CA LEU A 31 -18.60 19.58 5.49
C LEU A 31 -18.62 19.27 6.98
N LEU A 32 -19.72 19.51 7.67
CA LEU A 32 -19.89 19.18 9.09
C LEU A 32 -19.79 17.66 9.32
N ARG A 33 -20.42 16.86 8.46
CA ARG A 33 -20.33 15.40 8.53
C ARG A 33 -18.92 14.90 8.26
N GLN A 34 -18.21 15.49 7.29
CA GLN A 34 -16.80 15.18 7.02
C GLN A 34 -15.90 15.59 8.19
N ALA A 35 -16.06 16.79 8.72
CA ALA A 35 -15.31 17.25 9.89
C ALA A 35 -15.52 16.34 11.09
N TRP A 36 -16.80 15.99 11.37
CA TRP A 36 -17.13 15.04 12.45
C TRP A 36 -16.55 13.65 12.20
N ALA A 37 -16.55 13.22 10.95
CA ALA A 37 -15.97 11.96 10.52
C ALA A 37 -14.44 11.90 10.74
N ILE A 38 -13.76 13.01 10.48
CA ILE A 38 -12.32 13.18 10.71
C ILE A 38 -11.99 13.19 12.21
N LEU A 39 -12.82 13.89 13.00
CA LEU A 39 -12.62 14.00 14.45
C LEU A 39 -12.90 12.69 15.21
N ARG A 40 -13.68 11.78 14.63
CA ARG A 40 -14.03 10.49 15.23
C ARG A 40 -13.71 9.31 14.32
N PRO A 41 -12.44 8.97 14.12
CA PRO A 41 -12.02 7.86 13.24
C PRO A 41 -12.31 6.48 13.83
N ALA A 42 -12.40 6.35 15.16
CA ALA A 42 -12.51 5.05 15.83
C ALA A 42 -13.68 4.15 15.33
N PRO A 43 -14.91 4.63 15.12
CA PRO A 43 -15.97 3.80 14.56
C PRO A 43 -15.65 3.27 13.15
N ARG A 44 -14.93 4.04 12.34
CA ARG A 44 -14.53 3.65 10.99
C ARG A 44 -13.44 2.58 10.99
N ILE A 45 -12.45 2.78 11.84
CA ILE A 45 -11.39 1.77 12.06
C ILE A 45 -12.02 0.46 12.51
N ARG A 46 -12.94 0.51 13.50
CA ARG A 46 -13.67 -0.68 13.95
C ARG A 46 -14.44 -1.35 12.81
N ARG A 47 -15.15 -0.57 12.00
CA ARG A 47 -15.86 -1.11 10.84
C ARG A 47 -14.91 -1.82 9.87
N MET A 48 -13.73 -1.26 9.59
CA MET A 48 -12.72 -1.92 8.77
C MET A 48 -12.19 -3.21 9.41
N GLU A 49 -12.02 -3.24 10.73
CA GLU A 49 -11.65 -4.44 11.47
C GLU A 49 -12.73 -5.54 11.34
N GLU A 50 -14.01 -5.16 11.43
CA GLU A 50 -15.15 -6.06 11.20
C GLU A 50 -15.15 -6.65 9.79
N LEU A 51 -14.93 -5.79 8.75
CA LEU A 51 -14.84 -6.24 7.35
C LEU A 51 -13.67 -7.21 7.14
N LEU A 52 -12.52 -6.94 7.75
CA LEU A 52 -11.36 -7.83 7.69
C LEU A 52 -11.62 -9.15 8.41
N ALA A 53 -12.34 -9.11 9.55
CA ALA A 53 -12.69 -10.29 10.34
C ALA A 53 -13.65 -11.25 9.64
N LEU A 54 -14.33 -10.83 8.57
CA LEU A 54 -15.13 -11.74 7.72
C LEU A 54 -14.25 -12.82 7.07
N GLY A 55 -12.93 -12.62 7.02
CA GLY A 55 -11.96 -13.61 6.58
C GLY A 55 -11.91 -13.81 5.06
N ALA A 56 -11.35 -14.96 4.65
CA ALA A 56 -11.14 -15.30 3.26
C ALA A 56 -12.46 -15.47 2.49
N ILE A 57 -12.44 -15.11 1.19
CA ILE A 57 -13.51 -15.42 0.26
C ILE A 57 -13.34 -16.90 -0.13
N PRO A 58 -14.38 -17.74 0.02
CA PRO A 58 -14.26 -19.16 -0.30
C PRO A 58 -14.08 -19.38 -1.80
N ARG A 59 -13.34 -20.46 -2.13
CA ARG A 59 -13.36 -21.03 -3.46
C ARG A 59 -14.53 -22.00 -3.53
N GLU A 60 -15.39 -21.81 -4.51
CA GLU A 60 -16.57 -22.64 -4.73
C GLU A 60 -16.31 -23.74 -5.77
N SER A 61 -17.32 -24.53 -6.09
CA SER A 61 -17.21 -25.71 -6.98
C SER A 61 -16.92 -25.32 -8.43
N THR A 62 -17.42 -24.18 -8.89
CA THR A 62 -17.23 -23.66 -10.26
C THR A 62 -16.66 -22.25 -10.25
N GLY A 63 -16.00 -21.87 -11.36
CA GLY A 63 -15.50 -20.51 -11.56
C GLY A 63 -16.59 -19.45 -11.44
N LEU A 64 -17.79 -19.73 -11.95
CA LEU A 64 -18.92 -18.80 -11.82
C LEU A 64 -19.40 -18.62 -10.37
N GLU A 65 -19.45 -19.71 -9.59
CA GLU A 65 -19.82 -19.62 -8.17
C GLU A 65 -18.73 -18.91 -7.35
N SER A 66 -17.47 -19.19 -7.64
CA SER A 66 -16.34 -18.48 -7.03
C SER A 66 -16.34 -16.99 -7.39
N TRP A 67 -16.64 -16.63 -8.65
CA TRP A 67 -16.82 -15.23 -9.04
C TRP A 67 -17.94 -14.56 -8.25
N ARG A 68 -19.10 -15.20 -8.11
CA ARG A 68 -20.22 -14.69 -7.30
C ARG A 68 -19.85 -14.48 -5.84
N ALA A 69 -19.04 -15.36 -5.26
CA ALA A 69 -18.53 -15.18 -3.90
C ALA A 69 -17.61 -13.95 -3.79
N VAL A 70 -16.79 -13.66 -4.82
CA VAL A 70 -15.97 -12.44 -4.88
C VAL A 70 -16.85 -11.21 -5.05
N ASP A 71 -17.80 -11.23 -5.99
CA ASP A 71 -18.71 -10.12 -6.27
C ASP A 71 -19.53 -9.73 -5.06
N ALA A 72 -20.07 -10.69 -4.33
CA ALA A 72 -20.83 -10.46 -3.09
C ALA A 72 -20.03 -9.70 -2.01
N ARG A 73 -18.68 -9.76 -2.07
CA ARG A 73 -17.77 -9.09 -1.15
C ARG A 73 -17.20 -7.76 -1.69
N MET A 74 -17.43 -7.43 -2.99
CA MET A 74 -16.94 -6.18 -3.58
C MET A 74 -17.39 -4.92 -2.84
N PRO A 75 -18.67 -4.82 -2.37
CA PRO A 75 -19.09 -3.66 -1.56
C PRO A 75 -18.23 -3.44 -0.30
N ASP A 76 -17.74 -4.51 0.33
CA ASP A 76 -16.88 -4.42 1.53
C ASP A 76 -15.55 -3.75 1.19
N LEU A 77 -14.95 -4.09 0.05
CA LEU A 77 -13.72 -3.48 -0.44
C LEU A 77 -13.90 -1.99 -0.72
N PHE A 78 -14.99 -1.63 -1.42
CA PHE A 78 -15.32 -0.21 -1.69
C PHE A 78 -15.60 0.57 -0.41
N GLU A 79 -16.31 -0.02 0.56
CA GLU A 79 -16.54 0.60 1.87
C GLU A 79 -15.20 0.87 2.57
N ALA A 80 -14.28 -0.10 2.57
CA ALA A 80 -12.96 0.04 3.19
C ALA A 80 -12.13 1.17 2.52
N TYR A 81 -12.15 1.28 1.19
CA TYR A 81 -11.51 2.39 0.47
C TYR A 81 -12.10 3.74 0.90
N GLN A 82 -13.42 3.87 0.97
CA GLN A 82 -14.08 5.11 1.39
C GLN A 82 -13.73 5.48 2.83
N LEU A 83 -13.73 4.50 3.74
CA LEU A 83 -13.36 4.71 5.14
C LEU A 83 -11.91 5.17 5.26
N HIS A 84 -10.99 4.54 4.51
CA HIS A 84 -9.59 4.93 4.47
C HIS A 84 -9.41 6.36 3.94
N LEU A 85 -10.08 6.74 2.85
CA LEU A 85 -10.01 8.09 2.28
C LEU A 85 -10.45 9.16 3.31
N VAL A 86 -11.54 8.91 4.04
CA VAL A 86 -12.03 9.84 5.06
C VAL A 86 -11.01 10.03 6.19
N VAL A 87 -10.43 8.93 6.70
CA VAL A 87 -9.43 9.00 7.79
C VAL A 87 -8.13 9.65 7.31
N SER A 88 -7.70 9.33 6.08
CA SER A 88 -6.49 9.90 5.48
C SER A 88 -6.62 11.40 5.20
N SER A 89 -7.80 11.85 4.75
CA SER A 89 -8.08 13.28 4.55
C SER A 89 -7.93 14.07 5.86
N GLY A 90 -8.29 13.46 7.00
CA GLY A 90 -8.10 14.07 8.30
C GLY A 90 -6.64 14.30 8.67
N ALA A 91 -5.78 13.34 8.39
CA ALA A 91 -4.35 13.48 8.61
C ALA A 91 -3.74 14.54 7.68
N GLY A 92 -4.16 14.57 6.40
CA GLY A 92 -3.70 15.57 5.43
C GLY A 92 -4.07 17.01 5.80
N ALA A 93 -5.26 17.22 6.37
CA ALA A 93 -5.72 18.54 6.79
C ALA A 93 -4.89 19.16 7.93
N LEU A 94 -4.13 18.38 8.68
CA LEU A 94 -3.30 18.88 9.77
C LEU A 94 -1.99 19.53 9.31
N THR A 95 -1.48 19.16 8.15
CA THR A 95 -0.26 19.75 7.58
C THR A 95 -0.39 21.27 7.39
N PRO A 96 -1.38 21.81 6.67
CA PRO A 96 -1.54 23.27 6.53
C PRO A 96 -1.84 23.97 7.85
N ILE A 97 -2.50 23.30 8.80
CA ILE A 97 -2.75 23.86 10.13
C ILE A 97 -1.43 24.02 10.91
N LEU A 98 -0.54 23.03 10.86
CA LEU A 98 0.78 23.10 11.49
C LEU A 98 1.64 24.17 10.83
N LEU A 99 1.64 24.24 9.49
CA LEU A 99 2.37 25.26 8.73
C LEU A 99 1.89 26.67 9.10
N GLY A 100 0.59 26.91 9.14
CA GLY A 100 0.03 28.20 9.54
C GLY A 100 0.35 28.59 11.00
N GLN A 101 0.53 27.60 11.90
CA GLN A 101 0.97 27.91 13.27
C GLN A 101 2.45 28.30 13.34
N LEU A 102 3.29 27.84 12.43
CA LEU A 102 4.71 28.19 12.36
C LEU A 102 4.93 29.50 11.59
N ALA A 103 4.25 29.68 10.48
CA ALA A 103 4.43 30.82 9.60
C ALA A 103 3.64 32.09 10.04
N GLY A 104 2.58 31.91 10.87
CA GLY A 104 1.68 33.01 11.22
C GLY A 104 0.99 33.58 9.98
N ASP A 105 1.11 34.90 9.74
CA ASP A 105 0.56 35.58 8.56
C ASP A 105 1.50 35.58 7.34
N ALA A 106 2.72 34.99 7.48
CA ALA A 106 3.69 34.88 6.39
C ALA A 106 3.47 33.58 5.57
N GLU A 107 4.03 33.57 4.35
CA GLU A 107 4.09 32.34 3.56
C GLU A 107 5.03 31.32 4.24
N PRO A 108 4.65 30.03 4.31
CA PRO A 108 5.49 28.99 4.87
C PRO A 108 6.82 28.84 4.12
N SER A 109 7.93 28.87 4.86
CA SER A 109 9.28 28.64 4.34
C SER A 109 9.62 27.15 4.25
N ASP A 110 10.71 26.81 3.54
CA ASP A 110 11.23 25.45 3.49
C ASP A 110 11.58 24.90 4.89
N GLU A 111 12.03 25.77 5.80
CA GLU A 111 12.30 25.39 7.19
C GLU A 111 10.99 25.00 7.92
N HIS A 112 9.91 25.73 7.72
CA HIS A 112 8.60 25.37 8.28
C HIS A 112 8.11 24.03 7.75
N HIS A 113 8.31 23.76 6.44
CA HIS A 113 7.99 22.46 5.84
C HIS A 113 8.84 21.33 6.42
N ALA A 114 10.14 21.55 6.64
CA ALA A 114 11.04 20.58 7.26
C ALA A 114 10.64 20.27 8.72
N ILE A 115 10.28 21.29 9.51
CA ILE A 115 9.79 21.13 10.88
C ILE A 115 8.50 20.29 10.89
N VAL A 116 7.53 20.63 10.04
CA VAL A 116 6.26 19.87 9.97
C VAL A 116 6.49 18.44 9.54
N ALA A 117 7.34 18.19 8.55
CA ALA A 117 7.70 16.84 8.12
C ALA A 117 8.35 16.05 9.27
N SER A 118 9.29 16.67 10.02
CA SER A 118 9.91 16.07 11.21
C SER A 118 8.88 15.77 12.30
N VAL A 119 7.96 16.69 12.57
CA VAL A 119 6.86 16.48 13.54
C VAL A 119 5.97 15.30 13.13
N LEU A 120 5.57 15.21 11.88
CA LEU A 120 4.69 14.14 11.41
C LEU A 120 5.38 12.78 11.39
N SER A 121 6.68 12.73 11.00
CA SER A 121 7.48 11.51 11.01
C SER A 121 7.81 11.03 12.44
N GLY A 122 7.79 11.92 13.43
CA GLY A 122 7.99 11.62 14.84
C GLY A 122 6.82 10.87 15.52
N ALA A 123 5.76 10.54 14.79
CA ALA A 123 4.67 9.74 15.34
C ALA A 123 5.15 8.32 15.65
N LYS A 124 5.16 7.94 16.94
CA LYS A 124 5.56 6.60 17.39
C LYS A 124 4.44 5.59 17.25
N ASN A 125 4.79 4.32 17.20
CA ASN A 125 3.85 3.18 17.10
C ASN A 125 2.97 3.25 15.86
N VAL A 126 3.57 3.59 14.71
CA VAL A 126 2.91 3.52 13.40
C VAL A 126 3.29 2.21 12.70
N GLU A 127 2.35 1.60 12.01
CA GLU A 127 2.57 0.28 11.38
C GLU A 127 3.66 0.31 10.30
N SER A 128 3.82 1.42 9.60
CA SER A 128 4.90 1.58 8.61
C SER A 128 6.29 1.59 9.27
N ALA A 129 6.42 2.15 10.48
CA ALA A 129 7.67 2.09 11.24
C ALA A 129 7.98 0.67 11.70
N ASP A 130 6.97 -0.09 12.14
CA ASP A 130 7.14 -1.47 12.57
C ASP A 130 7.61 -2.40 11.43
N ILE A 131 7.17 -2.15 10.18
CA ILE A 131 7.68 -2.84 9.00
C ILE A 131 9.17 -2.56 8.81
N ALA A 132 9.58 -1.28 8.87
CA ALA A 132 10.97 -0.88 8.73
C ALA A 132 11.83 -1.44 9.87
N GLU A 133 11.37 -1.32 11.12
CA GLU A 133 12.05 -1.86 12.29
C GLU A 133 12.19 -3.39 12.26
N GLY A 134 11.18 -4.08 11.73
CA GLY A 134 11.22 -5.53 11.55
C GLY A 134 12.26 -5.96 10.51
N ALA A 135 12.31 -5.29 9.36
CA ALA A 135 13.33 -5.51 8.34
C ALA A 135 14.73 -5.18 8.88
N GLU A 136 14.86 -4.09 9.65
CA GLU A 136 16.11 -3.67 10.30
C GLU A 136 16.63 -4.73 11.26
N ARG A 137 15.78 -5.33 12.08
CA ARG A 137 16.16 -6.42 12.98
C ARG A 137 16.70 -7.64 12.22
N ILE A 138 16.10 -8.00 11.07
CA ILE A 138 16.61 -9.07 10.22
C ILE A 138 18.00 -8.72 9.69
N LEU A 139 18.19 -7.48 9.21
CA LEU A 139 19.48 -7.00 8.71
C LEU A 139 20.56 -6.98 9.79
N HIS A 140 20.23 -6.54 11.00
CA HIS A 140 21.15 -6.60 12.15
C HIS A 140 21.54 -8.03 12.50
N GLY A 141 20.58 -8.96 12.51
CA GLY A 141 20.86 -10.38 12.73
C GLY A 141 21.78 -10.98 11.65
N LEU A 142 21.60 -10.57 10.38
CA LEU A 142 22.49 -10.96 9.29
C LEU A 142 23.92 -10.39 9.50
N LEU A 143 24.06 -9.11 9.83
CA LEU A 143 25.34 -8.45 10.05
C LEU A 143 26.12 -9.05 11.22
N ALA A 144 25.43 -9.44 12.30
CA ALA A 144 26.04 -10.09 13.47
C ALA A 144 26.64 -11.46 13.14
N ALA A 145 26.22 -12.08 12.02
CA ALA A 145 26.68 -13.39 11.55
C ALA A 145 27.50 -13.23 10.25
N ALA A 146 28.70 -12.65 10.34
CA ALA A 146 29.52 -12.22 9.20
C ALA A 146 29.70 -13.27 8.08
N ASP A 147 29.99 -14.54 8.43
CA ASP A 147 30.11 -15.62 7.44
C ASP A 147 28.80 -15.93 6.70
N ARG A 148 27.67 -15.69 7.35
CA ARG A 148 26.33 -15.94 6.78
C ARG A 148 25.85 -14.76 5.93
N SER A 149 26.25 -13.54 6.26
CA SER A 149 25.82 -12.33 5.54
C SER A 149 26.39 -12.29 4.13
N ALA A 150 27.67 -12.58 3.94
CA ALA A 150 28.28 -12.68 2.62
C ALA A 150 27.56 -13.76 1.77
N SER A 151 27.39 -14.94 2.32
CA SER A 151 26.66 -16.04 1.66
C SER A 151 25.21 -15.68 1.32
N PHE A 152 24.50 -14.92 2.18
CA PHE A 152 23.10 -14.52 1.92
C PHE A 152 22.98 -13.53 0.77
N VAL A 153 23.92 -12.58 0.66
CA VAL A 153 23.92 -11.55 -0.42
C VAL A 153 24.04 -12.17 -1.81
N ASP A 154 24.81 -13.26 -1.92
CA ASP A 154 25.11 -13.89 -3.21
C ASP A 154 24.13 -14.99 -3.63
N ARG A 155 23.22 -15.41 -2.74
CA ARG A 155 22.19 -16.40 -3.07
C ARG A 155 21.16 -15.86 -4.03
N GLY A 156 20.64 -16.74 -4.90
CA GLY A 156 19.39 -16.48 -5.61
C GLY A 156 18.22 -16.28 -4.63
N ALA A 157 17.20 -15.49 -5.01
CA ALA A 157 16.11 -15.16 -4.11
C ALA A 157 15.37 -16.40 -3.56
N THR A 158 15.18 -17.43 -4.39
CA THR A 158 14.56 -18.69 -3.99
C THR A 158 15.42 -19.45 -2.96
N GLU A 159 16.72 -19.52 -3.19
CA GLU A 159 17.66 -20.17 -2.27
C GLU A 159 17.76 -19.40 -0.94
N ALA A 160 17.79 -18.08 -1.00
CA ALA A 160 17.78 -17.20 0.18
C ALA A 160 16.49 -17.38 0.99
N ARG A 161 15.33 -17.51 0.33
CA ARG A 161 14.06 -17.87 0.97
C ARG A 161 14.16 -19.19 1.70
N THR A 162 14.55 -20.26 0.99
CA THR A 162 14.67 -21.60 1.57
C THR A 162 15.61 -21.61 2.77
N TRP A 163 16.72 -20.88 2.69
CA TRP A 163 17.63 -20.73 3.82
C TRP A 163 17.00 -20.00 5.01
N LEU A 164 16.33 -18.85 4.80
CA LEU A 164 15.65 -18.08 5.85
C LEU A 164 14.54 -18.89 6.56
N GLU A 165 13.88 -19.78 5.83
CA GLU A 165 12.82 -20.65 6.35
C GLU A 165 13.38 -21.89 7.08
N SER A 166 14.65 -22.25 6.85
CA SER A 166 15.31 -23.41 7.44
C SER A 166 15.81 -23.13 8.87
N GLU A 167 16.12 -24.22 9.59
CA GLU A 167 16.77 -24.14 10.91
C GLU A 167 18.20 -23.60 10.83
N ASN A 168 18.88 -23.74 9.68
CA ASN A 168 20.24 -23.26 9.47
C ASN A 168 20.38 -21.72 9.54
N ALA A 169 19.26 -20.98 9.36
CA ALA A 169 19.24 -19.54 9.53
C ALA A 169 19.30 -19.13 11.02
N GLY A 170 19.04 -20.04 11.97
CA GLY A 170 19.10 -19.77 13.40
C GLY A 170 18.20 -18.61 13.82
N GLU A 171 18.75 -17.65 14.57
CA GLU A 171 17.99 -16.47 15.05
C GLU A 171 17.44 -15.62 13.90
N VAL A 172 18.19 -15.45 12.81
CA VAL A 172 17.73 -14.69 11.64
C VAL A 172 16.46 -15.30 11.05
N GLY A 173 16.40 -16.63 10.96
CA GLY A 173 15.20 -17.35 10.51
C GLY A 173 14.00 -17.15 11.44
N VAL A 174 14.22 -17.08 12.75
CA VAL A 174 13.16 -16.76 13.73
C VAL A 174 12.63 -15.35 13.49
N LEU A 175 13.51 -14.36 13.33
CA LEU A 175 13.14 -12.96 13.03
C LEU A 175 12.37 -12.85 11.71
N TYR A 176 12.84 -13.54 10.68
CA TYR A 176 12.18 -13.56 9.37
C TYR A 176 10.78 -14.19 9.44
N ARG A 177 10.62 -15.34 10.09
CA ARG A 177 9.30 -15.99 10.25
C ARG A 177 8.34 -15.13 11.06
N ALA A 178 8.81 -14.48 12.13
CA ALA A 178 8.00 -13.53 12.91
C ALA A 178 7.58 -12.32 12.07
N TYR A 179 8.49 -11.79 11.26
CA TYR A 179 8.21 -10.71 10.32
C TYR A 179 7.15 -11.12 9.29
N MET A 180 7.32 -12.30 8.66
CA MET A 180 6.40 -12.82 7.67
C MET A 180 5.01 -13.14 8.24
N SER A 181 4.93 -13.66 9.47
CA SER A 181 3.67 -13.88 10.16
C SER A 181 2.87 -12.58 10.35
N LYS A 182 3.56 -11.47 10.64
CA LYS A 182 2.94 -10.17 10.88
C LYS A 182 2.70 -9.38 9.60
N HIS A 183 3.67 -9.37 8.68
CA HIS A 183 3.71 -8.49 7.51
C HIS A 183 3.62 -9.23 6.17
N GLY A 184 3.45 -10.56 6.17
CA GLY A 184 3.39 -11.36 4.95
C GLY A 184 2.23 -11.01 4.01
N HIS A 185 1.20 -10.32 4.50
CA HIS A 185 0.11 -9.78 3.70
C HIS A 185 0.50 -8.52 2.90
N ARG A 186 1.67 -7.94 3.14
CA ARG A 186 2.17 -6.76 2.42
C ARG A 186 2.72 -7.14 1.05
N SER A 187 2.86 -6.15 0.18
CA SER A 187 3.50 -6.28 -1.13
C SER A 187 4.15 -4.95 -1.55
N LEU A 188 4.91 -4.95 -2.63
CA LEU A 188 5.58 -3.75 -3.12
C LEU A 188 4.55 -2.69 -3.57
N ARG A 189 3.49 -3.11 -4.28
CA ARG A 189 2.34 -2.30 -4.68
C ARG A 189 1.11 -2.84 -3.94
N GLU A 190 0.95 -2.42 -2.69
CA GLU A 190 0.01 -3.02 -1.73
C GLU A 190 -1.43 -3.10 -2.23
N LEU A 191 -1.90 -2.10 -2.99
CA LEU A 191 -3.26 -2.01 -3.51
C LEU A 191 -3.42 -2.50 -4.96
N ASP A 192 -2.33 -2.87 -5.63
CA ASP A 192 -2.39 -3.51 -6.95
C ASP A 192 -2.74 -4.99 -6.77
N ILE A 193 -3.92 -5.38 -7.28
CA ILE A 193 -4.47 -6.73 -7.12
C ILE A 193 -3.60 -7.80 -7.81
N ARG A 194 -2.82 -7.43 -8.84
CA ARG A 194 -1.92 -8.33 -9.57
C ARG A 194 -0.65 -8.65 -8.77
N GLN A 195 -0.25 -7.76 -7.86
CA GLN A 195 0.99 -7.94 -7.12
C GLN A 195 0.79 -8.93 -5.98
N PRO A 196 1.50 -10.07 -5.99
CA PRO A 196 1.40 -11.04 -4.91
C PRO A 196 1.89 -10.44 -3.60
N GLU A 197 1.26 -10.85 -2.51
CA GLU A 197 1.73 -10.55 -1.16
C GLU A 197 3.02 -11.33 -0.85
N TRP A 198 3.84 -10.82 0.07
CA TRP A 198 5.11 -11.43 0.45
C TRP A 198 4.98 -12.87 0.97
N ALA A 199 3.85 -13.22 1.57
CA ALA A 199 3.58 -14.61 1.99
C ALA A 199 3.52 -15.56 0.78
N HIS A 200 3.09 -15.08 -0.38
CA HIS A 200 3.05 -15.86 -1.62
C HIS A 200 4.38 -15.76 -2.39
N ASP A 201 4.85 -14.52 -2.63
CA ASP A 201 6.13 -14.26 -3.28
C ASP A 201 6.98 -13.28 -2.47
N PRO A 202 7.90 -13.77 -1.62
CA PRO A 202 8.80 -12.93 -0.84
C PRO A 202 10.01 -12.39 -1.63
N THR A 203 10.15 -12.73 -2.91
CA THR A 203 11.30 -12.33 -3.75
C THR A 203 11.61 -10.83 -3.69
N PRO A 204 10.63 -9.90 -3.79
CA PRO A 204 10.91 -8.48 -3.70
C PRO A 204 11.47 -8.06 -2.33
N LEU A 205 10.94 -8.64 -1.24
CA LEU A 205 11.43 -8.39 0.11
C LEU A 205 12.87 -8.90 0.27
N ILE A 206 13.15 -10.13 -0.16
CA ILE A 206 14.47 -10.75 -0.07
C ILE A 206 15.50 -9.92 -0.84
N ARG A 207 15.19 -9.51 -2.07
CA ARG A 207 16.06 -8.65 -2.88
C ARG A 207 16.32 -7.30 -2.21
N SER A 208 15.31 -6.73 -1.57
CA SER A 208 15.45 -5.49 -0.80
C SER A 208 16.42 -5.68 0.38
N LEU A 209 16.27 -6.76 1.14
CA LEU A 209 17.19 -7.10 2.25
C LEU A 209 18.63 -7.32 1.74
N GLN A 210 18.80 -8.07 0.64
CA GLN A 210 20.11 -8.29 0.02
C GLN A 210 20.77 -6.98 -0.45
N THR A 211 20.00 -6.09 -1.08
CA THR A 211 20.51 -4.79 -1.54
C THR A 211 20.93 -3.90 -0.37
N GLN A 212 20.12 -3.82 0.68
CA GLN A 212 20.45 -3.05 1.89
C GLN A 212 21.65 -3.64 2.61
N LEU A 213 21.74 -4.96 2.72
CA LEU A 213 22.87 -5.63 3.35
C LEU A 213 24.17 -5.39 2.58
N ARG A 214 24.12 -5.50 1.22
CA ARG A 214 25.28 -5.20 0.36
C ARG A 214 25.77 -3.75 0.54
N GLY A 215 24.84 -2.79 0.58
CA GLY A 215 25.17 -1.39 0.86
C GLY A 215 25.87 -1.20 2.21
N ARG A 216 25.45 -1.93 3.24
CA ARG A 216 26.08 -1.84 4.59
C ARG A 216 27.43 -2.53 4.67
N LEU A 217 27.64 -3.61 3.93
CA LEU A 217 28.94 -4.29 3.87
C LEU A 217 29.98 -3.49 3.07
N SER A 218 29.52 -2.65 2.13
CA SER A 218 30.39 -1.80 1.29
C SER A 218 30.62 -0.38 1.82
N SER A 219 29.78 0.12 2.73
CA SER A 219 29.90 1.47 3.30
C SER A 219 30.96 1.51 4.41
N THR A 220 31.83 2.50 4.35
CA THR A 220 32.77 2.83 5.44
C THR A 220 32.03 3.52 6.60
N ASP A 221 32.54 3.39 7.84
CA ASP A 221 31.91 3.98 9.05
C ASP A 221 31.70 5.50 8.97
N ALA A 222 32.45 6.20 8.12
CA ALA A 222 32.34 7.65 7.89
C ALA A 222 31.02 8.07 7.17
N GLU A 223 30.42 7.19 6.33
CA GLU A 223 29.20 7.50 5.58
C GLU A 223 27.91 7.21 6.36
N ARG A 224 28.01 6.48 7.47
CA ARG A 224 26.86 6.13 8.33
C ARG A 224 26.35 7.29 9.18
N SER A 225 27.09 8.39 9.27
CA SER A 225 26.78 9.56 10.09
C SER A 225 26.10 10.70 9.32
N ALA A 226 25.36 10.40 8.26
CA ALA A 226 24.55 11.41 7.59
C ALA A 226 23.45 11.91 8.54
N ALA A 227 23.57 13.16 8.91
CA ALA A 227 22.84 13.86 9.95
C ALA A 227 21.32 13.69 9.83
N VAL A 228 20.71 13.12 10.86
CA VAL A 228 19.32 13.41 11.19
C VAL A 228 19.30 14.90 11.55
N VAL A 229 18.76 15.72 10.67
CA VAL A 229 18.52 17.14 10.95
C VAL A 229 17.47 17.17 12.06
N ASN A 230 17.91 17.31 13.28
CA ASN A 230 17.05 17.52 14.44
C ASN A 230 16.55 18.98 14.42
N THR A 231 15.55 19.23 13.60
CA THR A 231 14.79 20.47 13.66
C THR A 231 13.80 20.34 14.80
N SER A 232 14.21 20.80 15.98
CA SER A 232 13.30 20.89 17.12
C SER A 232 12.28 22.01 16.87
N PRO A 233 10.99 21.76 17.11
CA PRO A 233 9.97 22.82 17.02
C PRO A 233 10.26 23.90 18.06
N PRO A 234 9.88 25.16 17.81
CA PRO A 234 10.09 26.25 18.74
C PRO A 234 9.49 25.92 20.11
N GLU A 235 10.30 26.08 21.17
CA GLU A 235 9.86 25.87 22.55
C GLU A 235 8.76 26.88 22.90
N GLY A 236 7.65 26.42 23.45
CA GLY A 236 6.75 27.27 24.22
C GLY A 236 5.35 27.51 23.68
N ALA A 237 4.93 26.95 22.56
CA ALA A 237 3.54 27.13 22.09
C ALA A 237 2.65 25.94 22.52
N ALA A 238 1.98 26.05 23.68
CA ALA A 238 1.01 25.04 24.16
C ALA A 238 -0.09 24.68 23.13
N ARG A 239 -0.37 25.60 22.19
CA ARG A 239 -1.27 25.36 21.07
C ARG A 239 -0.62 24.45 20.02
N PHE A 240 0.67 24.71 19.67
CA PHE A 240 1.42 23.86 18.74
C PHE A 240 1.52 22.43 19.26
N ASP A 241 1.85 22.24 20.54
CA ASP A 241 1.92 20.92 21.16
C ASP A 241 0.61 20.15 21.16
N ARG A 242 -0.52 20.83 21.34
CA ARG A 242 -1.85 20.21 21.20
C ARG A 242 -2.08 19.73 19.78
N ILE A 243 -1.81 20.57 18.78
CA ILE A 243 -1.98 20.23 17.36
C ILE A 243 -1.04 19.10 16.99
N ARG A 244 0.22 19.10 17.45
CA ARG A 244 1.18 18.02 17.27
C ARG A 244 0.67 16.69 17.81
N LYS A 245 0.10 16.65 19.02
CA LYS A 245 -0.50 15.43 19.58
C LYS A 245 -1.66 14.92 18.72
N PHE A 246 -2.52 15.82 18.24
CA PHE A 246 -3.59 15.47 17.30
C PHE A 246 -3.04 14.93 15.99
N ALA A 247 -2.00 15.56 15.45
CA ALA A 247 -1.35 15.11 14.23
C ALA A 247 -0.78 13.69 14.37
N HIS A 248 -0.11 13.38 15.47
CA HIS A 248 0.39 12.04 15.75
C HIS A 248 -0.74 10.99 15.86
N ILE A 249 -1.89 11.36 16.47
CA ILE A 249 -3.06 10.48 16.53
C ILE A 249 -3.62 10.26 15.12
N ALA A 250 -3.73 11.32 14.32
CA ALA A 250 -4.25 11.23 12.97
C ALA A 250 -3.34 10.39 12.05
N VAL A 251 -2.02 10.55 12.16
CA VAL A 251 -1.04 9.73 11.43
C VAL A 251 -1.19 8.25 11.82
N ARG A 252 -1.23 7.93 13.12
CA ARG A 252 -1.45 6.54 13.57
C ARG A 252 -2.74 5.95 13.03
N ASN A 253 -3.84 6.70 13.07
CA ASN A 253 -5.14 6.25 12.58
C ASN A 253 -5.11 6.02 11.06
N ARG A 254 -4.44 6.90 10.30
CA ARG A 254 -4.23 6.74 8.85
C ARG A 254 -3.46 5.46 8.55
N GLU A 255 -2.33 5.24 9.23
CA GLU A 255 -1.50 4.05 9.03
C GLU A 255 -2.24 2.77 9.43
N ARG A 256 -3.01 2.80 10.54
CA ARG A 256 -3.87 1.69 10.92
C ARG A 256 -4.93 1.39 9.87
N CYS A 257 -5.65 2.41 9.40
CA CYS A 257 -6.62 2.26 8.31
C CYS A 257 -6.00 1.71 7.03
N LYS A 258 -4.80 2.21 6.66
CA LYS A 258 -4.06 1.72 5.50
C LYS A 258 -3.74 0.23 5.65
N SER A 259 -3.26 -0.18 6.82
CA SER A 259 -2.94 -1.58 7.10
C SER A 259 -4.17 -2.49 6.98
N LEU A 260 -5.31 -2.07 7.52
CA LEU A 260 -6.57 -2.82 7.41
C LEU A 260 -7.05 -2.92 5.95
N LEU A 261 -6.93 -1.83 5.18
CA LEU A 261 -7.25 -1.83 3.74
C LEU A 261 -6.35 -2.80 2.97
N VAL A 262 -5.04 -2.79 3.24
CA VAL A 262 -4.10 -3.71 2.62
C VAL A 262 -4.42 -5.16 2.98
N GLY A 263 -4.77 -5.43 4.25
CA GLY A 263 -5.23 -6.76 4.70
C GLY A 263 -6.47 -7.23 3.93
N LEU A 264 -7.47 -6.36 3.80
CA LEU A 264 -8.68 -6.66 3.03
C LEU A 264 -8.38 -6.85 1.55
N THR A 265 -7.57 -5.97 0.92
CA THR A 265 -7.14 -6.12 -0.47
C THR A 265 -6.43 -7.46 -0.69
N THR A 266 -5.66 -7.94 0.30
CA THR A 266 -4.98 -9.24 0.23
C THR A 266 -5.96 -10.42 0.17
N ILE A 267 -7.11 -10.32 0.85
CA ILE A 267 -8.18 -11.31 0.73
C ILE A 267 -8.66 -11.40 -0.72
N PHE A 268 -8.88 -10.26 -1.37
CA PHE A 268 -9.28 -10.22 -2.78
C PHE A 268 -8.17 -10.70 -3.72
N LYS A 269 -6.89 -10.34 -3.49
CA LYS A 269 -5.75 -10.86 -4.26
C LYS A 269 -5.76 -12.38 -4.31
N ARG A 270 -5.94 -13.00 -3.15
CA ARG A 270 -5.99 -14.47 -3.02
C ARG A 270 -7.20 -15.06 -3.73
N ALA A 271 -8.35 -14.42 -3.58
CA ALA A 271 -9.59 -14.89 -4.23
C ALA A 271 -9.50 -14.81 -5.76
N TYR A 272 -9.01 -13.69 -6.32
CA TYR A 272 -8.82 -13.57 -7.77
C TYR A 272 -7.77 -14.53 -8.31
N ARG A 273 -6.69 -14.77 -7.59
CA ARG A 273 -5.68 -15.77 -7.97
C ARG A 273 -6.31 -17.18 -8.02
N ALA A 274 -7.03 -17.57 -6.96
CA ALA A 274 -7.70 -18.86 -6.91
C ALA A 274 -8.77 -19.00 -8.01
N LEU A 275 -9.48 -17.92 -8.33
CA LEU A 275 -10.44 -17.86 -9.44
C LEU A 275 -9.72 -18.01 -10.80
N GLY A 276 -8.59 -17.34 -11.00
CA GLY A 276 -7.77 -17.48 -12.21
C GLY A 276 -7.32 -18.94 -12.41
N ASP A 277 -6.77 -19.57 -11.37
CA ASP A 277 -6.37 -20.99 -11.40
C ASP A 277 -7.56 -21.90 -11.74
N GLN A 278 -8.74 -21.60 -11.20
CA GLN A 278 -9.95 -22.38 -11.45
C GLN A 278 -10.44 -22.23 -12.89
N LEU A 279 -10.43 -21.02 -13.44
CA LEU A 279 -10.82 -20.77 -14.83
C LEU A 279 -9.84 -21.41 -15.82
N VAL A 280 -8.56 -21.55 -15.47
CA VAL A 280 -7.59 -22.32 -16.23
C VAL A 280 -7.93 -23.81 -16.18
N ALA A 281 -8.22 -24.35 -14.99
CA ALA A 281 -8.60 -25.76 -14.84
C ALA A 281 -9.89 -26.11 -15.59
N GLU A 282 -10.81 -25.16 -15.74
CA GLU A 282 -12.05 -25.29 -16.52
C GLU A 282 -11.83 -25.04 -18.04
N GLY A 283 -10.60 -24.75 -18.48
CA GLY A 283 -10.25 -24.49 -19.88
C GLY A 283 -10.75 -23.13 -20.43
N ARG A 284 -11.12 -22.20 -19.55
CA ARG A 284 -11.67 -20.90 -19.88
C ARG A 284 -10.59 -19.81 -20.03
N LEU A 285 -9.47 -19.94 -19.31
CA LEU A 285 -8.26 -19.12 -19.45
C LEU A 285 -7.08 -19.99 -19.88
N SER A 286 -6.08 -19.39 -20.52
CA SER A 286 -4.84 -20.04 -20.88
C SER A 286 -3.81 -20.05 -19.74
N ASP A 287 -3.81 -18.98 -18.94
CA ASP A 287 -3.02 -18.83 -17.72
C ASP A 287 -3.78 -18.01 -16.68
N ALA A 288 -3.48 -18.20 -15.41
CA ALA A 288 -4.22 -17.61 -14.29
C ALA A 288 -4.06 -16.09 -14.24
N ASP A 289 -2.90 -15.54 -14.63
CA ASP A 289 -2.64 -14.10 -14.57
C ASP A 289 -3.44 -13.32 -15.61
N SER A 290 -3.95 -13.98 -16.65
CA SER A 290 -4.81 -13.36 -17.67
C SER A 290 -6.11 -12.82 -17.07
N ILE A 291 -6.55 -13.30 -15.91
CA ILE A 291 -7.74 -12.79 -15.21
C ILE A 291 -7.62 -11.28 -14.90
N TYR A 292 -6.42 -10.77 -14.65
CA TYR A 292 -6.18 -9.38 -14.29
C TYR A 292 -6.26 -8.40 -15.47
N PHE A 293 -6.49 -8.91 -16.68
CA PHE A 293 -6.67 -8.15 -17.90
C PHE A 293 -8.14 -8.14 -18.39
N LEU A 294 -9.04 -8.66 -17.55
CA LEU A 294 -10.49 -8.62 -17.75
C LEU A 294 -11.13 -7.64 -16.75
N PHE A 295 -12.19 -6.97 -17.19
CA PHE A 295 -13.06 -6.26 -16.26
C PHE A 295 -13.84 -7.26 -15.40
N HIS A 296 -14.31 -6.81 -14.24
CA HIS A 296 -14.98 -7.69 -13.29
C HIS A 296 -16.20 -8.40 -13.92
N GLU A 297 -16.99 -7.68 -14.69
CA GLU A 297 -18.17 -8.20 -15.39
C GLU A 297 -17.80 -9.14 -16.57
N GLU A 298 -16.64 -8.92 -17.18
CA GLU A 298 -16.13 -9.83 -18.23
C GLU A 298 -15.70 -11.17 -17.63
N ILE A 299 -15.20 -11.18 -16.39
CA ILE A 299 -14.86 -12.43 -15.68
C ILE A 299 -16.13 -13.24 -15.44
N GLU A 300 -17.26 -12.62 -15.08
CA GLU A 300 -18.56 -13.30 -14.98
C GLU A 300 -18.94 -13.96 -16.30
N THR A 301 -18.90 -13.16 -17.36
CA THR A 301 -19.25 -13.62 -18.72
C THR A 301 -18.38 -14.82 -19.11
N LEU A 302 -17.07 -14.75 -18.89
CA LEU A 302 -16.13 -15.82 -19.19
C LEU A 302 -16.41 -17.06 -18.33
N ALA A 303 -16.69 -16.87 -17.04
CA ALA A 303 -16.98 -17.94 -16.09
C ALA A 303 -18.31 -18.66 -16.38
N ALA A 304 -19.26 -18.00 -17.02
CA ALA A 304 -20.53 -18.57 -17.46
C ALA A 304 -20.44 -19.23 -18.86
N ALA A 305 -19.52 -18.76 -19.72
CA ALA A 305 -19.40 -19.21 -21.11
C ALA A 305 -18.74 -20.60 -21.21
N PRO A 306 -18.91 -21.34 -22.32
CA PRO A 306 -18.14 -22.55 -22.62
C PRO A 306 -16.64 -22.21 -22.83
N PRO A 307 -15.74 -23.21 -22.74
CA PRO A 307 -14.33 -23.04 -23.11
C PRO A 307 -14.18 -22.50 -24.54
N GLY A 308 -13.15 -21.65 -24.76
CA GLY A 308 -12.88 -21.05 -26.07
C GLY A 308 -13.63 -19.72 -26.35
N HIS A 309 -14.20 -19.10 -25.33
CA HIS A 309 -14.84 -17.79 -25.48
C HIS A 309 -13.82 -16.69 -25.85
N ALA A 310 -14.23 -15.72 -26.68
CA ALA A 310 -13.36 -14.66 -27.22
C ALA A 310 -12.66 -13.79 -26.15
N LEU A 311 -13.25 -13.62 -24.97
CA LEU A 311 -12.63 -12.89 -23.85
C LEU A 311 -11.29 -13.49 -23.39
N ARG A 312 -11.05 -14.80 -23.63
CA ARG A 312 -9.76 -15.43 -23.37
C ARG A 312 -8.65 -14.79 -24.22
N ASP A 313 -8.92 -14.62 -25.52
CA ASP A 313 -7.93 -14.09 -26.47
C ASP A 313 -7.79 -12.57 -26.27
N GLU A 314 -8.86 -11.90 -25.89
CA GLU A 314 -8.84 -10.46 -25.54
C GLU A 314 -8.00 -10.20 -24.29
N ALA A 315 -8.09 -11.01 -23.26
CA ALA A 315 -7.24 -10.91 -22.06
C ALA A 315 -5.75 -11.02 -22.41
N LEU A 316 -5.38 -11.94 -23.30
CA LEU A 316 -4.01 -12.08 -23.81
C LEU A 316 -3.56 -10.84 -24.59
N ALA A 317 -4.40 -10.33 -25.49
CA ALA A 317 -4.08 -9.13 -26.28
C ALA A 317 -3.88 -7.90 -25.38
N ARG A 318 -4.71 -7.71 -24.35
CA ARG A 318 -4.56 -6.62 -23.35
C ARG A 318 -3.27 -6.78 -22.54
N ARG A 319 -2.89 -8.00 -22.19
CA ARG A 319 -1.62 -8.29 -21.48
C ARG A 319 -0.41 -7.92 -22.34
N GLU A 320 -0.41 -8.30 -23.60
CA GLU A 320 0.65 -7.94 -24.55
C GLU A 320 0.72 -6.42 -24.77
N ALA A 321 -0.43 -5.77 -24.90
CA ALA A 321 -0.51 -4.31 -25.04
C ALA A 321 0.07 -3.58 -23.81
N LEU A 322 -0.17 -4.07 -22.58
CA LEU A 322 0.42 -3.51 -21.37
C LEU A 322 1.95 -3.68 -21.38
N ALA A 323 2.45 -4.86 -21.73
CA ALA A 323 3.88 -5.11 -21.81
C ALA A 323 4.56 -4.15 -22.80
N TYR A 324 3.92 -3.86 -23.95
CA TYR A 324 4.39 -2.86 -24.88
C TYR A 324 4.34 -1.44 -24.28
N GLN A 325 3.25 -1.06 -23.62
CA GLN A 325 3.10 0.27 -22.98
C GLN A 325 4.16 0.53 -21.90
N GLU A 326 4.56 -0.49 -21.15
CA GLU A 326 5.62 -0.39 -20.13
C GLU A 326 7.02 -0.13 -20.73
N THR A 327 7.22 -0.38 -22.02
CA THR A 327 8.47 -0.04 -22.72
C THR A 327 8.51 1.41 -23.21
N LEU A 328 7.36 2.09 -23.28
CA LEU A 328 7.26 3.45 -23.75
C LEU A 328 7.90 4.41 -22.74
N ARG A 329 8.80 5.26 -23.24
CA ARG A 329 9.36 6.38 -22.48
C ARG A 329 8.66 7.64 -22.94
N PHE A 330 8.00 8.31 -22.04
CA PHE A 330 7.45 9.64 -22.29
C PHE A 330 8.57 10.67 -22.08
N PRO A 331 8.67 11.69 -22.95
CA PRO A 331 9.66 12.74 -22.84
C PRO A 331 9.51 13.57 -21.58
#